data_79d534f19e3759488f45a65c6bdd5316
#
_entry.id   79d534f19e3759488f45a65c6bdd5316
#
_cell.length_a   1.000
_cell.length_b   1.000
_cell.length_c   1.000
_cell.angle_alpha   90.00
_cell.angle_beta   90.00
_cell.angle_gamma   90.00
#
_symmetry.space_group_name_H-M   'P 1'
#
loop_
_entity.id
_entity.type
_entity.pdbx_description
1 polymer ?
#
loop_
_entity_poly.entity_id
_entity_poly.type
_entity_poly.pdbx_seq_one_letter_code
_entity_poly.pdbx_strand_id
1 'polypeptide(L)'
;MNIERRSLLKGMALGGLASVAVTGPALGLANSVLGPSTGPRLPTLALVSPAVADSAFVQGINASSVARQVSVQRWEGNLASLQALQQRLGSGRPQRLIGLLDDASAALVLDQARSAGARVQWLGQHHSDARSSRHQLLGTAAAHGCALQLGLQLNACGAGFSLSEQRLLAQPAFQAGARARDPRSAEQWAAILGYSLAELTRGRLGQAPLASPRATPLSGHFVSFSIEA
;
A
#
# COMPACT_ATOMS: atom_id res chain seq x y z
N MET A 1 9.67 28.79 -7.35
CA MET A 1 9.15 27.96 -8.43
C MET A 1 8.61 26.68 -7.81
N ASN A 2 7.32 26.65 -7.48
CA ASN A 2 6.63 25.44 -6.96
C ASN A 2 6.11 24.64 -8.16
N ILE A 3 6.95 23.78 -8.72
CA ILE A 3 6.50 22.82 -9.72
C ILE A 3 5.65 21.79 -8.97
N GLU A 4 4.39 21.71 -9.33
CA GLU A 4 3.41 20.84 -8.70
C GLU A 4 3.83 19.37 -8.83
N ARG A 5 4.50 18.84 -7.81
CA ARG A 5 4.87 17.44 -7.68
C ARG A 5 3.66 16.49 -7.77
N ARG A 6 2.45 17.03 -7.59
CA ARG A 6 1.17 16.32 -7.75
C ARG A 6 0.89 15.88 -9.18
N SER A 7 1.42 16.59 -10.19
CA SER A 7 1.18 16.25 -11.60
C SER A 7 1.95 15.02 -12.05
N LEU A 8 3.09 14.72 -11.43
CA LEU A 8 3.93 13.58 -11.81
C LEU A 8 3.23 12.24 -11.52
N LEU A 9 2.60 12.11 -10.35
CA LEU A 9 1.87 10.89 -9.99
C LEU A 9 0.57 10.71 -10.78
N LYS A 10 -0.11 11.79 -11.16
CA LYS A 10 -1.26 11.72 -12.07
C LYS A 10 -0.87 11.24 -13.47
N GLY A 11 0.27 11.70 -13.98
CA GLY A 11 0.79 11.27 -15.29
C GLY A 11 1.23 9.80 -15.31
N MET A 12 1.76 9.29 -14.20
CA MET A 12 2.22 7.91 -14.11
C MET A 12 1.07 6.88 -14.06
N ALA A 13 -0.11 7.26 -13.57
CA ALA A 13 -1.28 6.37 -13.51
C ALA A 13 -1.95 6.14 -14.87
N LEU A 14 -1.77 7.05 -15.84
CA LEU A 14 -2.48 7.01 -17.12
C LEU A 14 -1.73 6.28 -18.26
N GLY A 15 -0.46 5.96 -18.08
CA GLY A 15 0.39 5.42 -19.16
C GLY A 15 0.42 3.90 -19.33
N GLY A 16 -0.32 3.11 -18.56
CA GLY A 16 -0.05 1.67 -18.43
C GLY A 16 -1.17 0.67 -18.68
N LEU A 17 -2.32 1.05 -19.24
CA LEU A 17 -3.42 0.11 -19.48
C LEU A 17 -3.85 0.11 -20.95
N ALA A 18 -3.03 -0.46 -21.82
CA ALA A 18 -3.50 -0.97 -23.11
C ALA A 18 -4.16 -2.33 -22.85
N SER A 19 -5.48 -2.34 -22.63
CA SER A 19 -6.27 -3.56 -22.57
C SER A 19 -6.53 -4.10 -23.96
N VAL A 20 -6.09 -5.29 -24.23
CA VAL A 20 -6.53 -6.08 -25.39
C VAL A 20 -7.95 -6.58 -25.07
N ALA A 21 -8.94 -6.03 -25.78
CA ALA A 21 -10.31 -6.52 -25.73
C ALA A 21 -10.40 -7.83 -26.53
N VAL A 22 -10.65 -8.94 -25.85
CA VAL A 22 -11.13 -10.17 -26.46
C VAL A 22 -12.63 -10.22 -26.26
N THR A 23 -13.37 -10.05 -27.36
CA THR A 23 -14.82 -10.21 -27.41
C THR A 23 -15.21 -11.67 -27.42
N GLY A 24 -16.03 -12.10 -26.46
CA GLY A 24 -16.75 -13.36 -26.48
C GLY A 24 -17.97 -13.30 -25.56
N PRO A 25 -19.18 -13.68 -26.02
CA PRO A 25 -20.38 -13.58 -25.21
C PRO A 25 -20.55 -14.84 -24.36
N ALA A 26 -20.57 -14.69 -23.05
CA ALA A 26 -21.12 -15.69 -22.14
C ALA A 26 -21.78 -15.02 -20.96
N LEU A 27 -23.10 -14.98 -20.98
CA LEU A 27 -23.95 -14.75 -19.84
C LEU A 27 -23.74 -15.87 -18.81
N GLY A 28 -23.10 -15.53 -17.71
CA GLY A 28 -22.94 -16.38 -16.55
C GLY A 28 -22.94 -15.51 -15.32
N LEU A 29 -24.14 -15.28 -14.74
CA LEU A 29 -24.28 -14.77 -13.37
C LEU A 29 -23.75 -15.83 -12.40
N ALA A 30 -22.44 -15.93 -12.27
CA ALA A 30 -21.82 -16.66 -11.19
C ALA A 30 -21.65 -15.68 -10.03
N ASN A 31 -22.52 -15.81 -9.02
CA ASN A 31 -22.27 -15.31 -7.68
C ASN A 31 -20.97 -15.94 -7.17
N SER A 32 -19.84 -15.32 -7.49
CA SER A 32 -18.55 -15.71 -6.94
C SER A 32 -18.55 -15.30 -5.47
N VAL A 33 -19.03 -16.17 -4.62
CA VAL A 33 -18.62 -16.21 -3.22
C VAL A 33 -17.10 -16.30 -3.26
N LEU A 34 -16.42 -15.17 -3.00
CA LEU A 34 -14.97 -15.10 -2.85
C LEU A 34 -14.58 -15.97 -1.64
N GLY A 35 -14.38 -17.26 -1.91
CA GLY A 35 -13.68 -18.14 -0.98
C GLY A 35 -12.27 -17.62 -0.75
N PRO A 36 -11.63 -17.99 0.36
CA PRO A 36 -10.25 -17.60 0.61
C PRO A 36 -9.40 -18.08 -0.57
N SER A 37 -8.68 -17.17 -1.23
CA SER A 37 -7.80 -17.51 -2.33
C SER A 37 -6.71 -18.45 -1.80
N THR A 38 -6.80 -19.73 -2.15
CA THR A 38 -5.81 -20.77 -1.81
C THR A 38 -4.62 -20.77 -2.78
N GLY A 39 -4.39 -19.67 -3.48
CA GLY A 39 -3.23 -19.53 -4.37
C GLY A 39 -1.90 -19.65 -3.62
N PRO A 40 -0.83 -20.10 -4.29
CA PRO A 40 0.50 -20.20 -3.69
C PRO A 40 0.90 -18.82 -3.14
N ARG A 41 1.37 -18.82 -1.89
CA ARG A 41 1.75 -17.58 -1.22
C ARG A 41 3.06 -17.08 -1.82
N LEU A 42 3.02 -15.89 -2.40
CA LEU A 42 4.21 -15.25 -2.95
C LEU A 42 5.15 -14.80 -1.82
N PRO A 43 6.46 -15.07 -1.93
CA PRO A 43 7.44 -14.45 -1.05
C PRO A 43 7.27 -12.92 -1.13
N THR A 44 7.23 -12.28 0.02
CA THR A 44 6.96 -10.84 0.10
C THR A 44 8.19 -10.10 0.61
N LEU A 45 8.60 -9.07 -0.12
CA LEU A 45 9.62 -8.11 0.31
C LEU A 45 8.95 -6.80 0.70
N ALA A 46 9.16 -6.33 1.91
CA ALA A 46 8.75 -5.02 2.38
C ALA A 46 9.91 -4.04 2.28
N LEU A 47 9.76 -3.00 1.47
CA LEU A 47 10.73 -1.91 1.34
C LEU A 47 10.30 -0.74 2.24
N VAL A 48 11.19 -0.30 3.11
CA VAL A 48 10.91 0.80 4.05
C VAL A 48 12.02 1.85 3.99
N SER A 49 11.65 3.13 3.96
CA SER A 49 12.65 4.21 4.09
C SER A 49 13.29 4.19 5.48
N PRO A 50 14.46 4.81 5.66
CA PRO A 50 15.11 4.89 6.98
C PRO A 50 14.18 5.43 8.08
N ALA A 51 13.35 6.42 7.77
CA ALA A 51 12.39 7.00 8.72
C ALA A 51 11.28 6.01 9.13
N VAL A 52 10.96 5.04 8.26
CA VAL A 52 9.89 4.06 8.48
C VAL A 52 10.38 2.79 9.19
N ALA A 53 11.68 2.52 9.15
CA ALA A 53 12.24 1.24 9.61
C ALA A 53 11.87 0.88 11.07
N ASP A 54 11.78 1.88 11.96
CA ASP A 54 11.46 1.69 13.38
C ASP A 54 10.04 2.18 13.73
N SER A 55 9.18 2.35 12.72
CA SER A 55 7.83 2.90 12.88
C SER A 55 6.79 1.82 13.17
N ALA A 56 5.59 2.27 13.46
CA ALA A 56 4.41 1.43 13.62
C ALA A 56 4.09 0.61 12.34
N PHE A 57 4.51 1.04 11.15
CA PHE A 57 4.31 0.30 9.91
C PHE A 57 4.95 -1.09 9.95
N VAL A 58 6.21 -1.18 10.38
CA VAL A 58 6.92 -2.46 10.52
C VAL A 58 6.31 -3.30 11.62
N GLN A 59 5.84 -2.69 12.72
CA GLN A 59 5.11 -3.41 13.76
C GLN A 59 3.82 -4.05 13.20
N GLY A 60 3.08 -3.34 12.35
CA GLY A 60 1.90 -3.86 11.67
C GLY A 60 2.22 -5.07 10.79
N ILE A 61 3.29 -5.02 9.99
CA ILE A 61 3.76 -6.16 9.20
C ILE A 61 4.07 -7.35 10.11
N ASN A 62 4.84 -7.13 11.17
CA ASN A 62 5.28 -8.19 12.08
C ASN A 62 4.12 -8.84 12.86
N ALA A 63 3.02 -8.12 13.04
CA ALA A 63 1.82 -8.63 13.68
C ALA A 63 0.88 -9.38 12.72
N SER A 64 1.16 -9.34 11.42
CA SER A 64 0.36 -10.06 10.42
C SER A 64 0.55 -11.58 10.55
N SER A 65 -0.45 -12.33 10.12
CA SER A 65 -0.37 -13.80 10.12
C SER A 65 0.65 -14.35 9.12
N VAL A 66 1.15 -13.50 8.21
CA VAL A 66 2.15 -13.82 7.20
C VAL A 66 3.53 -13.25 7.51
N ALA A 67 3.74 -12.69 8.68
CA ALA A 67 4.98 -12.02 9.08
C ALA A 67 6.25 -12.84 8.77
N ARG A 68 6.22 -14.15 9.00
CA ARG A 68 7.36 -15.06 8.71
C ARG A 68 7.69 -15.18 7.21
N GLN A 69 6.80 -14.73 6.33
CA GLN A 69 6.96 -14.78 4.87
C GLN A 69 7.32 -13.41 4.30
N VAL A 70 7.35 -12.38 5.14
CA VAL A 70 7.71 -11.01 4.77
C VAL A 70 9.13 -10.72 5.21
N SER A 71 9.99 -10.43 4.24
CA SER A 71 11.34 -9.94 4.50
C SER A 71 11.31 -8.41 4.48
N VAL A 72 11.68 -7.76 5.57
CA VAL A 72 11.75 -6.29 5.64
C VAL A 72 13.17 -5.84 5.27
N GLN A 73 13.27 -4.94 4.30
CA GLN A 73 14.52 -4.38 3.83
C GLN A 73 14.47 -2.85 3.85
N ARG A 74 15.48 -2.23 4.45
CA ARG A 74 15.66 -0.78 4.40
C ARG A 74 16.06 -0.36 2.99
N TRP A 75 15.38 0.66 2.48
CA TRP A 75 15.65 1.26 1.19
C TRP A 75 16.51 2.51 1.36
N GLU A 76 17.74 2.46 0.88
CA GLU A 76 18.68 3.58 1.02
C GLU A 76 18.60 4.59 -0.15
N GLY A 77 17.85 4.29 -1.20
CA GLY A 77 17.71 5.16 -2.37
C GLY A 77 18.98 5.32 -3.21
N ASN A 78 20.01 4.53 -2.95
CA ASN A 78 21.28 4.57 -3.66
C ASN A 78 21.30 3.59 -4.85
N LEU A 79 22.36 3.69 -5.68
CA LEU A 79 22.53 2.85 -6.86
C LEU A 79 22.52 1.35 -6.53
N ALA A 80 23.12 0.94 -5.40
CA ALA A 80 23.16 -0.45 -4.98
C ALA A 80 21.75 -0.99 -4.68
N SER A 81 20.89 -0.21 -4.03
CA SER A 81 19.50 -0.56 -3.78
C SER A 81 18.71 -0.73 -5.09
N LEU A 82 18.93 0.17 -6.06
CA LEU A 82 18.31 0.11 -7.38
C LEU A 82 18.75 -1.13 -8.16
N GLN A 83 20.04 -1.43 -8.18
CA GLN A 83 20.58 -2.62 -8.84
C GLN A 83 20.07 -3.92 -8.21
N ALA A 84 20.02 -3.98 -6.88
CA ALA A 84 19.49 -5.14 -6.18
C ALA A 84 18.00 -5.37 -6.49
N LEU A 85 17.19 -4.29 -6.56
CA LEU A 85 15.80 -4.36 -6.97
C LEU A 85 15.66 -4.84 -8.42
N GLN A 86 16.45 -4.29 -9.33
CA GLN A 86 16.47 -4.68 -10.75
C GLN A 86 16.79 -6.16 -10.93
N GLN A 87 17.83 -6.65 -10.27
CA GLN A 87 18.21 -8.07 -10.32
C GLN A 87 17.08 -8.96 -9.77
N ARG A 88 16.44 -8.53 -8.69
CA ARG A 88 15.33 -9.25 -8.09
C ARG A 88 14.12 -9.33 -9.04
N LEU A 89 13.71 -8.21 -9.62
CA LEU A 89 12.61 -8.15 -10.58
C LEU A 89 12.92 -8.95 -11.86
N GLY A 90 14.16 -8.90 -12.34
CA GLY A 90 14.60 -9.63 -13.53
C GLY A 90 14.80 -11.14 -13.29
N SER A 91 14.68 -11.63 -12.05
CA SER A 91 14.85 -13.06 -11.74
C SER A 91 13.75 -13.97 -12.31
N GLY A 92 12.64 -13.42 -12.75
CA GLY A 92 11.46 -14.17 -13.23
C GLY A 92 10.76 -15.00 -12.15
N ARG A 93 11.14 -14.84 -10.88
CA ARG A 93 10.49 -15.54 -9.76
C ARG A 93 9.28 -14.76 -9.28
N PRO A 94 8.10 -15.37 -9.22
CA PRO A 94 6.91 -14.70 -8.72
C PRO A 94 7.14 -14.21 -7.28
N GLN A 95 6.91 -12.93 -7.04
CA GLN A 95 7.10 -12.30 -5.73
C GLN A 95 6.19 -11.09 -5.56
N ARG A 96 6.03 -10.66 -4.34
CA ARG A 96 5.32 -9.44 -4.01
C ARG A 96 6.24 -8.44 -3.34
N LEU A 97 6.15 -7.19 -3.77
CA LEU A 97 6.78 -6.05 -3.13
C LEU A 97 5.71 -5.23 -2.44
N ILE A 98 5.88 -4.93 -1.17
CA ILE A 98 5.09 -3.94 -0.45
C ILE A 98 6.02 -2.88 0.10
N GLY A 99 5.53 -1.69 0.41
CA GLY A 99 6.42 -0.71 1.02
C GLY A 99 5.74 0.55 1.50
N LEU A 100 6.51 1.30 2.29
CA LEU A 100 6.22 2.66 2.70
C LEU A 100 7.51 3.48 2.60
N LEU A 101 7.57 4.34 1.61
CA LEU A 101 8.76 5.12 1.25
C LEU A 101 8.41 6.60 1.15
N ASP A 102 9.43 7.46 1.07
CA ASP A 102 9.27 8.83 0.62
C ASP A 102 8.89 8.89 -0.88
N ASP A 103 8.36 10.03 -1.34
CA ASP A 103 7.85 10.20 -2.70
C ASP A 103 8.89 9.88 -3.79
N ALA A 104 10.14 10.32 -3.61
CA ALA A 104 11.18 10.13 -4.60
C ALA A 104 11.61 8.66 -4.69
N SER A 105 11.83 8.02 -3.56
CA SER A 105 12.16 6.59 -3.48
C SER A 105 11.05 5.72 -4.03
N ALA A 106 9.80 6.02 -3.71
CA ALA A 106 8.65 5.29 -4.23
C ALA A 106 8.53 5.42 -5.75
N ALA A 107 8.75 6.63 -6.30
CA ALA A 107 8.72 6.85 -7.74
C ALA A 107 9.75 5.98 -8.47
N LEU A 108 10.98 5.88 -7.96
CA LEU A 108 12.03 5.03 -8.53
C LEU A 108 11.66 3.54 -8.48
N VAL A 109 11.14 3.07 -7.33
CA VAL A 109 10.72 1.67 -7.19
C VAL A 109 9.58 1.33 -8.13
N LEU A 110 8.56 2.20 -8.24
CA LEU A 110 7.41 2.01 -9.11
C LEU A 110 7.79 2.01 -10.58
N ASP A 111 8.67 2.92 -11.00
CA ASP A 111 9.18 3.00 -12.38
C ASP A 111 9.93 1.73 -12.76
N GLN A 112 10.83 1.27 -11.90
CA GLN A 112 11.60 0.06 -12.12
C GLN A 112 10.71 -1.20 -12.16
N ALA A 113 9.73 -1.28 -11.27
CA ALA A 113 8.78 -2.39 -11.26
C ALA A 113 7.93 -2.42 -12.54
N ARG A 114 7.44 -1.28 -13.01
CA ARG A 114 6.69 -1.16 -14.27
C ARG A 114 7.55 -1.55 -15.47
N SER A 115 8.78 -1.08 -15.53
CA SER A 115 9.73 -1.44 -16.57
C SER A 115 10.02 -2.93 -16.63
N ALA A 116 9.92 -3.64 -15.50
CA ALA A 116 10.02 -5.09 -15.41
C ALA A 116 8.69 -5.84 -15.67
N GLY A 117 7.61 -5.11 -16.04
CA GLY A 117 6.30 -5.72 -16.33
C GLY A 117 5.47 -6.07 -15.10
N ALA A 118 5.89 -5.65 -13.91
CA ALA A 118 5.18 -5.92 -12.67
C ALA A 118 3.85 -5.14 -12.57
N ARG A 119 2.88 -5.69 -11.83
CA ARG A 119 1.54 -5.13 -11.68
C ARG A 119 1.39 -4.42 -10.33
N VAL A 120 1.03 -3.15 -10.36
CA VAL A 120 0.69 -2.39 -9.15
C VAL A 120 -0.73 -2.77 -8.73
N GLN A 121 -0.89 -3.34 -7.54
CA GLN A 121 -2.17 -3.73 -6.94
C GLN A 121 -2.74 -2.64 -6.02
N TRP A 122 -1.86 -1.92 -5.36
CA TRP A 122 -2.17 -0.84 -4.43
C TRP A 122 -1.17 0.29 -4.58
N LEU A 123 -1.67 1.52 -4.52
CA LEU A 123 -0.87 2.72 -4.39
C LEU A 123 -1.58 3.68 -3.42
N GLY A 124 -0.86 4.18 -2.42
CA GLY A 124 -1.39 5.12 -1.46
C GLY A 124 -0.45 6.29 -1.25
N GLN A 125 -0.99 7.51 -1.23
CA GLN A 125 -0.29 8.70 -0.75
C GLN A 125 -0.75 9.00 0.67
N HIS A 126 0.19 9.22 1.55
CA HIS A 126 -0.05 9.49 2.95
C HIS A 126 0.65 10.77 3.35
N HIS A 127 -0.04 11.57 4.13
CA HIS A 127 0.54 12.70 4.84
C HIS A 127 0.17 12.58 6.30
N SER A 128 1.13 12.68 7.17
CA SER A 128 0.92 12.60 8.61
C SER A 128 1.54 13.78 9.33
N ASP A 129 0.87 14.24 10.35
CA ASP A 129 1.35 15.18 11.35
C ASP A 129 1.11 14.62 12.77
N ALA A 130 1.48 15.38 13.80
CA ALA A 130 1.36 14.94 15.19
C ALA A 130 -0.07 14.65 15.65
N ARG A 131 -1.11 15.01 14.90
CA ARG A 131 -2.53 14.91 15.33
C ARG A 131 -3.42 14.18 14.37
N SER A 132 -3.05 14.14 13.07
CA SER A 132 -3.92 13.60 12.03
C SER A 132 -3.13 13.05 10.87
N SER A 133 -3.77 12.18 10.11
CA SER A 133 -3.22 11.64 8.88
C SER A 133 -4.19 11.80 7.72
N ARG A 134 -3.65 11.98 6.52
CA ARG A 134 -4.42 12.06 5.28
C ARG A 134 -3.97 10.97 4.33
N HIS A 135 -4.92 10.24 3.78
CA HIS A 135 -4.67 9.10 2.90
C HIS A 135 -5.45 9.25 1.61
N GLN A 136 -4.75 9.14 0.48
CA GLN A 136 -5.35 9.08 -0.85
C GLN A 136 -4.93 7.75 -1.47
N LEU A 137 -5.89 6.89 -1.72
CA LEU A 137 -5.64 5.53 -2.17
C LEU A 137 -6.10 5.36 -3.61
N LEU A 138 -5.32 4.64 -4.39
CA LEU A 138 -5.65 4.16 -5.71
C LEU A 138 -5.57 2.62 -5.66
N GLY A 139 -6.73 1.98 -5.66
CA GLY A 139 -6.83 0.53 -5.56
C GLY A 139 -7.23 -0.10 -6.89
N THR A 140 -6.72 -1.29 -7.14
CA THR A 140 -7.24 -2.20 -8.16
C THR A 140 -8.35 -3.07 -7.57
N ALA A 141 -8.96 -3.93 -8.41
CA ALA A 141 -9.95 -4.90 -7.93
C ALA A 141 -9.42 -5.81 -6.81
N ALA A 142 -8.12 -6.12 -6.82
CA ALA A 142 -7.46 -6.93 -5.78
C ALA A 142 -7.40 -6.24 -4.42
N ALA A 143 -7.42 -4.90 -4.40
CA ALA A 143 -7.40 -4.09 -3.18
C ALA A 143 -8.80 -3.57 -2.80
N HIS A 144 -9.86 -4.09 -3.43
CA HIS A 144 -11.22 -3.65 -3.17
C HIS A 144 -11.60 -3.82 -1.69
N GLY A 145 -12.17 -2.76 -1.12
CA GLY A 145 -12.58 -2.73 0.30
C GLY A 145 -11.47 -2.42 1.30
N CYS A 146 -10.19 -2.38 0.89
CA CYS A 146 -9.09 -2.07 1.79
C CYS A 146 -9.18 -0.64 2.35
N ALA A 147 -9.61 0.32 1.56
CA ALA A 147 -9.82 1.70 2.02
C ALA A 147 -10.92 1.78 3.08
N LEU A 148 -12.04 1.10 2.86
CA LEU A 148 -13.12 1.02 3.84
C LEU A 148 -12.62 0.41 5.14
N GLN A 149 -11.90 -0.71 5.05
CA GLN A 149 -11.36 -1.39 6.22
C GLN A 149 -10.35 -0.54 6.99
N LEU A 150 -9.45 0.16 6.26
CA LEU A 150 -8.51 1.11 6.85
C LEU A 150 -9.27 2.21 7.61
N GLY A 151 -10.29 2.82 6.99
CA GLY A 151 -11.10 3.86 7.62
C GLY A 151 -11.85 3.38 8.85
N LEU A 152 -12.43 2.18 8.82
CA LEU A 152 -13.12 1.57 9.97
C LEU A 152 -12.16 1.35 11.15
N GLN A 153 -10.97 0.84 10.90
CA GLN A 153 -9.97 0.59 11.94
C GLN A 153 -9.42 1.89 12.53
N LEU A 154 -9.13 2.89 11.68
CA LEU A 154 -8.70 4.22 12.14
C LEU A 154 -9.77 4.88 13.02
N ASN A 155 -11.04 4.79 12.61
CA ASN A 155 -12.12 5.30 13.43
C ASN A 155 -12.27 4.53 14.74
N ALA A 156 -12.14 3.22 14.74
CA ALA A 156 -12.26 2.38 15.94
C ALA A 156 -11.19 2.71 16.99
N CYS A 157 -9.94 2.98 16.57
CA CYS A 157 -8.86 3.37 17.49
C CYS A 157 -8.88 4.85 17.89
N GLY A 158 -9.80 5.66 17.38
CA GLY A 158 -9.91 7.08 17.71
C GLY A 158 -8.90 7.98 17.04
N ALA A 159 -8.26 7.54 15.97
CA ALA A 159 -7.33 8.34 15.21
C ALA A 159 -8.03 9.51 14.48
N GLY A 160 -7.33 10.63 14.33
CA GLY A 160 -7.72 11.71 13.45
C GLY A 160 -7.25 11.42 12.02
N PHE A 161 -8.18 11.37 11.06
CA PHE A 161 -7.81 11.06 9.69
C PHE A 161 -8.76 11.63 8.64
N SER A 162 -8.26 11.74 7.41
CA SER A 162 -9.07 11.85 6.20
C SER A 162 -8.59 10.81 5.18
N LEU A 163 -9.52 10.12 4.55
CA LEU A 163 -9.26 9.02 3.63
C LEU A 163 -10.13 9.17 2.38
N SER A 164 -9.52 9.03 1.21
CA SER A 164 -10.23 8.94 -0.07
C SER A 164 -9.66 7.79 -0.89
N GLU A 165 -10.54 7.03 -1.54
CA GLU A 165 -10.18 6.03 -2.53
C GLU A 165 -10.61 6.51 -3.91
N GLN A 166 -9.72 6.42 -4.87
CA GLN A 166 -9.99 6.62 -6.28
C GLN A 166 -9.81 5.30 -7.02
N ARG A 167 -10.70 5.03 -7.96
CA ARG A 167 -10.53 3.94 -8.93
C ARG A 167 -10.15 4.54 -10.28
N LEU A 168 -9.29 3.85 -11.01
CA LEU A 168 -9.02 4.20 -12.40
C LEU A 168 -10.36 4.22 -13.16
N LEU A 169 -10.63 5.34 -13.85
CA LEU A 169 -11.81 5.54 -14.70
C LEU A 169 -13.17 5.64 -13.98
N ALA A 170 -13.19 5.77 -12.65
CA ALA A 170 -14.42 5.94 -11.89
C ALA A 170 -14.35 7.18 -10.97
N GLN A 171 -15.53 7.66 -10.55
CA GLN A 171 -15.62 8.70 -9.51
C GLN A 171 -15.03 8.16 -8.18
N PRO A 172 -14.64 9.05 -7.24
CA PRO A 172 -14.15 8.61 -5.93
C PRO A 172 -15.11 7.59 -5.33
N ALA A 173 -14.62 6.37 -5.11
CA ALA A 173 -15.46 5.27 -4.67
C ALA A 173 -15.78 5.36 -3.18
N PHE A 174 -14.93 6.05 -2.41
CA PHE A 174 -15.06 6.11 -0.95
C PHE A 174 -14.39 7.35 -0.39
N GLN A 175 -15.04 7.98 0.58
CA GLN A 175 -14.45 9.04 1.40
C GLN A 175 -14.87 8.83 2.85
N ALA A 176 -13.92 8.97 3.76
CA ALA A 176 -14.14 8.90 5.20
C ALA A 176 -13.20 9.86 5.93
N GLY A 177 -13.58 10.23 7.14
CA GLY A 177 -12.74 11.03 8.00
C GLY A 177 -13.31 11.12 9.40
N ALA A 178 -12.42 11.32 10.37
CA ALA A 178 -12.77 11.55 11.77
C ALA A 178 -11.81 12.53 12.42
N ARG A 179 -12.29 13.26 13.41
CA ARG A 179 -11.42 14.03 14.30
C ARG A 179 -10.74 13.10 15.31
N ALA A 180 -9.51 13.42 15.69
CA ALA A 180 -8.80 12.68 16.72
C ALA A 180 -9.58 12.70 18.04
N ARG A 181 -9.81 11.54 18.60
CA ARG A 181 -10.40 11.32 19.91
C ARG A 181 -9.36 10.89 20.92
N ASP A 182 -8.30 10.24 20.46
CA ASP A 182 -7.14 9.85 21.26
C ASP A 182 -5.85 10.30 20.58
N PRO A 183 -5.09 11.25 21.14
CA PRO A 183 -3.82 11.70 20.57
C PRO A 183 -2.77 10.58 20.44
N ARG A 184 -2.87 9.51 21.23
CA ARG A 184 -1.95 8.36 21.17
C ARG A 184 -2.19 7.49 19.95
N SER A 185 -3.30 7.68 19.26
CA SER A 185 -3.63 6.94 18.05
C SER A 185 -3.07 7.58 16.78
N ALA A 186 -2.28 8.66 16.88
CA ALA A 186 -1.73 9.37 15.72
C ALA A 186 -0.91 8.46 14.81
N GLU A 187 -0.17 7.50 15.37
CA GLU A 187 0.67 6.56 14.61
C GLU A 187 -0.04 5.27 14.18
N GLN A 188 -1.28 5.09 14.61
CA GLN A 188 -2.02 3.85 14.35
C GLN A 188 -2.26 3.60 12.85
N TRP A 189 -2.33 4.68 12.04
CA TRP A 189 -2.48 4.55 10.59
C TRP A 189 -1.37 3.72 9.95
N ALA A 190 -0.14 3.91 10.40
CA ALA A 190 1.00 3.20 9.85
C ALA A 190 0.96 1.70 10.23
N ALA A 191 0.59 1.37 11.47
CA ALA A 191 0.43 -0.02 11.89
C ALA A 191 -0.68 -0.74 11.11
N ILE A 192 -1.85 -0.10 10.98
CA ILE A 192 -2.98 -0.65 10.21
C ILE A 192 -2.58 -0.84 8.74
N LEU A 193 -1.88 0.14 8.16
CA LEU A 193 -1.43 0.06 6.78
C LEU A 193 -0.43 -1.10 6.56
N GLY A 194 0.58 -1.23 7.41
CA GLY A 194 1.57 -2.31 7.33
C GLY A 194 0.93 -3.69 7.44
N TYR A 195 0.01 -3.85 8.41
CA TYR A 195 -0.78 -5.06 8.57
C TYR A 195 -1.62 -5.35 7.32
N SER A 196 -2.34 -4.34 6.81
CA SER A 196 -3.22 -4.48 5.65
C SER A 196 -2.47 -4.85 4.39
N LEU A 197 -1.31 -4.23 4.13
CA LEU A 197 -0.48 -4.55 2.97
C LEU A 197 0.10 -5.96 3.06
N ALA A 198 0.48 -6.41 4.24
CA ALA A 198 0.94 -7.78 4.44
C ALA A 198 -0.17 -8.81 4.16
N GLU A 199 -1.40 -8.54 4.60
CA GLU A 199 -2.56 -9.43 4.47
C GLU A 199 -3.34 -9.27 3.15
N LEU A 200 -2.96 -8.37 2.25
CA LEU A 200 -3.75 -7.96 1.09
C LEU A 200 -4.23 -9.13 0.22
N THR A 201 -3.46 -10.21 0.11
CA THR A 201 -3.81 -11.40 -0.68
C THR A 201 -4.87 -12.29 -0.06
N ARG A 202 -5.24 -12.07 1.20
CA ARG A 202 -6.19 -12.95 1.92
C ARG A 202 -7.65 -12.59 1.73
N GLY A 203 -7.93 -11.42 1.12
CA GLY A 203 -9.32 -10.96 0.91
C GLY A 203 -10.11 -10.62 2.18
N ARG A 204 -9.56 -10.95 3.36
CA ARG A 204 -10.12 -10.59 4.67
C ARG A 204 -9.03 -9.93 5.49
N LEU A 205 -9.15 -8.63 5.70
CA LEU A 205 -8.31 -7.92 6.63
C LEU A 205 -8.85 -8.16 8.05
N GLY A 206 -8.08 -8.84 8.86
CA GLY A 206 -8.32 -8.91 10.31
C GLY A 206 -8.18 -7.54 10.96
N GLN A 207 -8.44 -7.47 12.24
CA GLN A 207 -8.17 -6.25 13.01
C GLN A 207 -6.65 -6.11 13.22
N ALA A 208 -6.09 -5.00 12.78
CA ALA A 208 -4.69 -4.70 13.04
C ALA A 208 -4.47 -4.49 14.55
N PRO A 209 -3.34 -4.94 15.08
CA PRO A 209 -2.99 -4.70 16.46
C PRO A 209 -2.75 -3.20 16.70
N LEU A 210 -2.90 -2.77 17.94
CA LEU A 210 -2.54 -1.43 18.34
C LEU A 210 -1.01 -1.25 18.25
N ALA A 211 -0.57 -0.13 17.69
CA ALA A 211 0.84 0.23 17.64
C ALA A 211 1.41 0.38 19.05
N SER A 212 2.64 -0.07 19.24
CA SER A 212 3.36 0.16 20.48
C SER A 212 3.67 1.65 20.66
N PRO A 213 3.56 2.19 21.86
CA PRO A 213 3.95 3.58 22.15
C PRO A 213 5.45 3.87 21.94
N ARG A 214 6.25 2.84 21.69
CA ARG A 214 7.70 2.96 21.40
C ARG A 214 7.99 3.12 19.91
N ALA A 215 6.98 3.10 19.04
CA ALA A 215 7.19 3.33 17.61
C ALA A 215 7.66 4.75 17.33
N THR A 216 8.61 4.90 16.42
CA THR A 216 9.04 6.23 15.97
C THR A 216 7.90 6.91 15.22
N PRO A 217 7.48 8.12 15.62
CA PRO A 217 6.42 8.85 14.96
C PRO A 217 6.78 9.17 13.50
N LEU A 218 5.81 8.99 12.62
CA LEU A 218 5.95 9.34 11.20
C LEU A 218 5.29 10.71 10.94
N SER A 219 6.10 11.65 10.45
CA SER A 219 5.63 12.98 10.05
C SER A 219 6.14 13.30 8.64
N GLY A 220 5.27 13.85 7.81
CA GLY A 220 5.60 14.19 6.42
C GLY A 220 4.80 13.41 5.39
N HIS A 221 5.40 13.26 4.21
CA HIS A 221 4.79 12.63 3.05
C HIS A 221 5.40 11.25 2.80
N PHE A 222 4.54 10.27 2.55
CA PHE A 222 4.92 8.89 2.28
C PHE A 222 4.06 8.31 1.16
N VAL A 223 4.61 7.35 0.46
CA VAL A 223 3.90 6.55 -0.54
C VAL A 223 3.96 5.09 -0.15
N SER A 224 2.79 4.46 -0.06
CA SER A 224 2.67 3.01 0.10
C SER A 224 2.35 2.34 -1.22
N PHE A 225 2.78 1.11 -1.39
CA PHE A 225 2.48 0.32 -2.57
C PHE A 225 2.39 -1.17 -2.26
N SER A 226 1.68 -1.90 -3.14
CA SER A 226 1.78 -3.34 -3.29
C SER A 226 1.89 -3.66 -4.78
N ILE A 227 2.89 -4.45 -5.14
CA ILE A 227 3.27 -4.77 -6.52
C ILE A 227 3.48 -6.29 -6.60
N GLU A 228 2.99 -6.90 -7.67
CA GLU A 228 3.24 -8.30 -8.01
C GLU A 228 4.14 -8.37 -9.26
N ALA A 229 5.23 -9.09 -9.13
CA ALA A 229 6.24 -9.29 -10.16
C ALA A 229 6.45 -10.78 -10.43
#